data_3f9991d94bbdbdf797ea292a29993628
#
_entry.id   3f9991d94bbdbdf797ea292a29993628
#
_cell.length_a   1.000
_cell.length_b   1.000
_cell.length_c   1.000
_cell.angle_alpha   90.00
_cell.angle_beta   90.00
_cell.angle_gamma   90.00
#
_symmetry.space_group_name_H-M   'P 1'
#
loop_
_entity.id
_entity.type
_entity.pdbx_description
1 polymer ?
#
loop_
_entity_poly.entity_id
_entity_poly.type
_entity_poly.pdbx_seq_one_letter_code
_entity_poly.pdbx_strand_id
1 'polypeptide(L)'
;LRDSYTIGESVTESERWPVQLVKEMSDNAVKITSSNIIARTGWTTDELEAGTTTANVNKTYDMVSLLIGGNNQLRGRDIEQFRNEFIGLLNQAIAFAENKKEQVFVVSIPDWGVTPFAKGRDQQEIAKEIDAYNAVCE
;
A
#
# COMPACT_ATOMS: atom_id res chain seq x y z
N LEU A 1 -3.31 -4.55 0.07
CA LEU A 1 -3.62 -3.82 -1.16
C LEU A 1 -2.50 -2.81 -1.43
N ARG A 2 -1.77 -2.88 -2.61
CA ARG A 2 -0.47 -2.18 -2.67
C ARG A 2 0.18 -2.08 -4.03
N ASP A 3 1.39 -1.46 -4.07
CA ASP A 3 2.28 -1.28 -5.22
C ASP A 3 3.63 -2.03 -5.08
N SER A 4 4.69 -1.51 -5.68
CA SER A 4 6.05 -2.09 -5.71
C SER A 4 6.69 -2.30 -4.34
N TYR A 5 6.40 -1.46 -3.36
CA TYR A 5 6.94 -1.62 -2.00
C TYR A 5 6.49 -2.92 -1.33
N THR A 6 5.37 -3.47 -1.75
CA THR A 6 4.82 -4.71 -1.19
C THR A 6 5.11 -5.92 -2.06
N ILE A 7 5.08 -5.76 -3.38
CA ILE A 7 5.51 -6.85 -4.26
C ILE A 7 7.00 -7.17 -4.07
N GLY A 8 7.74 -6.25 -3.43
CA GLY A 8 9.14 -6.43 -3.10
C GLY A 8 10.02 -6.39 -4.34
N GLU A 9 9.88 -5.32 -5.13
CA GLU A 9 10.79 -5.09 -6.25
C GLU A 9 12.23 -5.01 -5.73
N SER A 10 13.14 -5.73 -6.39
CA SER A 10 14.57 -5.81 -6.04
C SER A 10 14.91 -6.53 -4.73
N VAL A 11 13.98 -7.22 -4.08
CA VAL A 11 14.24 -8.11 -2.94
C VAL A 11 13.69 -9.50 -3.18
N THR A 12 14.22 -10.50 -2.47
CA THR A 12 13.70 -11.87 -2.54
C THR A 12 12.31 -11.98 -1.89
N GLU A 13 11.57 -13.04 -2.20
CA GLU A 13 10.23 -13.24 -1.66
C GLU A 13 10.21 -13.23 -0.12
N SER A 14 11.22 -13.85 0.51
CA SER A 14 11.34 -13.91 1.97
C SER A 14 11.64 -12.55 2.62
N GLU A 15 12.18 -11.61 1.87
CA GLU A 15 12.51 -10.25 2.31
C GLU A 15 11.35 -9.26 2.14
N ARG A 16 10.27 -9.69 1.47
CA ARG A 16 9.06 -8.85 1.37
C ARG A 16 8.49 -8.58 2.75
N TRP A 17 8.25 -7.31 3.06
CA TRP A 17 7.77 -6.95 4.40
C TRP A 17 6.48 -7.68 4.84
N PRO A 18 5.49 -8.01 3.96
CA PRO A 18 4.33 -8.79 4.42
C PRO A 18 4.70 -10.22 4.82
N VAL A 19 5.70 -10.81 4.16
CA VAL A 19 6.21 -12.15 4.51
C VAL A 19 6.93 -12.10 5.85
N GLN A 20 7.75 -11.07 6.07
CA GLN A 20 8.41 -10.85 7.35
C GLN A 20 7.39 -10.60 8.48
N LEU A 21 6.36 -9.78 8.23
CA LEU A 21 5.29 -9.52 9.19
C LEU A 21 4.57 -10.83 9.60
N VAL A 22 4.19 -11.66 8.63
CA VAL A 22 3.57 -12.96 8.90
C VAL A 22 4.48 -13.84 9.75
N LYS A 23 5.77 -13.85 9.46
CA LYS A 23 6.76 -14.60 10.26
C LYS A 23 6.83 -14.07 11.69
N GLU A 24 7.00 -12.78 11.89
CA GLU A 24 7.06 -12.14 13.20
C GLU A 24 5.79 -12.38 14.02
N MET A 25 4.62 -12.27 13.41
CA MET A 25 3.34 -12.56 14.09
C MET A 25 3.28 -14.03 14.51
N SER A 26 3.71 -14.96 13.65
CA SER A 26 3.74 -16.40 13.96
C SER A 26 4.73 -16.72 15.07
N ASP A 27 5.91 -16.10 15.07
CA ASP A 27 6.92 -16.26 16.11
C ASP A 27 6.41 -15.71 17.48
N ASN A 28 5.46 -14.78 17.48
CA ASN A 28 4.78 -14.24 18.65
C ASN A 28 3.42 -14.91 18.94
N ALA A 29 3.25 -16.16 18.53
CA ALA A 29 2.08 -17.01 18.78
C ALA A 29 0.75 -16.52 18.16
N VAL A 30 0.80 -15.63 17.16
CA VAL A 30 -0.37 -15.25 16.37
C VAL A 30 -0.49 -16.22 15.20
N LYS A 31 -1.54 -17.04 15.19
CA LYS A 31 -1.75 -18.03 14.14
C LYS A 31 -2.22 -17.36 12.84
N ILE A 32 -1.36 -17.32 11.83
CA ILE A 32 -1.70 -16.87 10.48
C ILE A 32 -2.02 -18.09 9.61
N THR A 33 -3.22 -18.17 9.08
CA THR A 33 -3.68 -19.29 8.24
C THR A 33 -3.49 -19.03 6.74
N SER A 34 -3.58 -17.79 6.33
CA SER A 34 -3.35 -17.38 4.93
C SER A 34 -2.96 -15.92 4.82
N SER A 35 -2.17 -15.58 3.82
CA SER A 35 -1.85 -14.22 3.43
C SER A 35 -2.12 -14.04 1.94
N ASN A 36 -2.71 -12.90 1.56
CA ASN A 36 -3.03 -12.59 0.17
C ASN A 36 -2.44 -11.22 -0.18
N ILE A 37 -1.64 -11.17 -1.23
CA ILE A 37 -1.01 -9.92 -1.71
C ILE A 37 -1.66 -9.56 -3.04
N ILE A 38 -2.32 -8.40 -3.09
CA ILE A 38 -2.79 -7.78 -4.33
C ILE A 38 -1.94 -6.54 -4.53
N ALA A 39 -0.93 -6.66 -5.35
CA ALA A 39 0.06 -5.63 -5.59
C ALA A 39 0.72 -5.81 -6.95
N ARG A 40 1.14 -4.71 -7.55
CA ARG A 40 1.97 -4.71 -8.74
C ARG A 40 2.86 -3.47 -8.76
N THR A 41 4.08 -3.64 -9.29
CA THR A 41 5.01 -2.54 -9.54
C THR A 41 4.36 -1.46 -10.38
N GLY A 42 4.51 -0.22 -9.94
CA GLY A 42 4.07 0.96 -10.68
C GLY A 42 2.60 1.34 -10.45
N TRP A 43 1.81 0.53 -9.78
CA TRP A 43 0.38 0.82 -9.60
C TRP A 43 0.11 2.15 -8.88
N THR A 44 -0.80 2.91 -9.46
CA THR A 44 -1.50 4.04 -8.88
C THR A 44 -2.81 3.58 -8.22
N THR A 45 -3.53 4.48 -7.59
CA THR A 45 -4.80 4.18 -6.90
C THR A 45 -5.85 3.56 -7.82
N ASP A 46 -6.07 4.12 -8.99
CA ASP A 46 -7.00 3.62 -10.01
C ASP A 46 -6.59 2.23 -10.54
N GLU A 47 -5.29 2.01 -10.76
CA GLU A 47 -4.75 0.72 -11.19
C GLU A 47 -4.88 -0.36 -10.10
N LEU A 48 -4.72 0.01 -8.81
CA LEU A 48 -4.97 -0.90 -7.69
C LEU A 48 -6.46 -1.26 -7.58
N GLU A 49 -7.36 -0.31 -7.75
CA GLU A 49 -8.81 -0.56 -7.76
C GLU A 49 -9.21 -1.55 -8.86
N ALA A 50 -8.69 -1.36 -10.07
CA ALA A 50 -8.89 -2.30 -11.17
C ALA A 50 -8.30 -3.69 -10.84
N GLY A 51 -7.13 -3.73 -10.18
CA GLY A 51 -6.47 -4.96 -9.75
C GLY A 51 -7.27 -5.73 -8.70
N THR A 52 -7.87 -5.05 -7.72
CA THR A 52 -8.72 -5.69 -6.70
C THR A 52 -10.01 -6.25 -7.32
N THR A 53 -10.59 -5.52 -8.26
CA THR A 53 -11.76 -5.98 -9.02
C THR A 53 -11.44 -7.24 -9.83
N THR A 54 -10.30 -7.23 -10.53
CA THR A 54 -9.84 -8.39 -11.33
C THR A 54 -9.53 -9.60 -10.45
N ALA A 55 -8.97 -9.38 -9.25
CA ALA A 55 -8.66 -10.45 -8.29
C ALA A 55 -9.92 -11.12 -7.74
N ASN A 56 -11.10 -10.52 -7.92
CA ASN A 56 -12.40 -11.04 -7.51
C ASN A 56 -12.38 -11.64 -6.09
N VAL A 57 -11.91 -10.83 -5.13
CA VAL A 57 -11.79 -11.25 -3.74
C VAL A 57 -13.18 -11.48 -3.15
N ASN A 58 -13.52 -12.72 -2.87
CA ASN A 58 -14.82 -13.15 -2.38
C ASN A 58 -14.79 -13.65 -0.93
N LYS A 59 -13.75 -13.32 -0.19
CA LYS A 59 -13.56 -13.67 1.22
C LYS A 59 -13.18 -12.46 2.03
N THR A 60 -13.33 -12.56 3.34
CA THR A 60 -12.93 -11.55 4.30
C THR A 60 -11.63 -11.93 5.02
N TYR A 61 -11.05 -10.98 5.72
CA TYR A 61 -9.75 -11.11 6.39
C TYR A 61 -9.82 -10.50 7.78
N ASP A 62 -9.09 -11.09 8.72
CA ASP A 62 -8.94 -10.56 10.09
C ASP A 62 -8.02 -9.34 10.14
N MET A 63 -7.21 -9.11 9.09
CA MET A 63 -6.34 -7.94 8.96
C MET A 63 -6.19 -7.57 7.49
N VAL A 64 -6.40 -6.29 7.19
CA VAL A 64 -6.18 -5.73 5.86
C VAL A 64 -5.22 -4.55 5.98
N SER A 65 -4.25 -4.48 5.08
CA SER A 65 -3.34 -3.35 5.01
C SER A 65 -3.38 -2.69 3.64
N LEU A 66 -3.33 -1.36 3.61
CA LEU A 66 -3.36 -0.51 2.43
C LEU A 66 -2.12 0.40 2.42
N LEU A 67 -1.33 0.34 1.36
CA LEU A 67 -0.23 1.25 1.07
C LEU A 67 -0.22 1.57 -0.41
N ILE A 68 -0.54 2.79 -0.79
CA ILE A 68 -0.61 3.24 -2.19
C ILE A 68 -0.39 4.76 -2.24
N GLY A 69 0.09 5.28 -3.34
CA GLY A 69 0.21 6.72 -3.58
C GLY A 69 1.59 7.16 -4.04
N GLY A 70 2.65 6.38 -3.78
CA GLY A 70 3.99 6.71 -4.24
C GLY A 70 4.06 6.91 -5.76
N ASN A 71 3.38 6.06 -6.52
CA ASN A 71 3.32 6.19 -7.98
C ASN A 71 2.37 7.31 -8.44
N ASN A 72 1.35 7.65 -7.68
CA ASN A 72 0.52 8.82 -7.95
C ASN A 72 1.38 10.10 -7.86
N GLN A 73 2.15 10.25 -6.78
CA GLN A 73 3.07 11.37 -6.59
C GLN A 73 4.17 11.37 -7.67
N LEU A 74 4.85 10.24 -7.92
CA LEU A 74 5.91 10.12 -8.92
C LEU A 74 5.45 10.54 -10.34
N ARG A 75 4.18 10.27 -10.67
CA ARG A 75 3.57 10.64 -11.95
C ARG A 75 2.91 12.03 -11.93
N GLY A 76 3.05 12.80 -10.85
CA GLY A 76 2.46 14.13 -10.70
C GLY A 76 0.94 14.16 -10.76
N ARG A 77 0.27 13.11 -10.24
CA ARG A 77 -1.18 13.05 -10.18
C ARG A 77 -1.74 14.11 -9.22
N ASP A 78 -2.91 14.62 -9.51
CA ASP A 78 -3.59 15.59 -8.66
C ASP A 78 -3.93 14.99 -7.29
N ILE A 79 -3.68 15.75 -6.21
CA ILE A 79 -3.84 15.26 -4.84
C ILE A 79 -5.33 15.08 -4.47
N GLU A 80 -6.23 15.89 -5.02
CA GLU A 80 -7.67 15.72 -4.77
C GLU A 80 -8.23 14.51 -5.51
N GLN A 81 -7.71 14.23 -6.71
CA GLN A 81 -8.01 12.98 -7.40
C GLN A 81 -7.52 11.78 -6.56
N PHE A 82 -6.29 11.83 -6.07
CA PHE A 82 -5.74 10.80 -5.18
C PHE A 82 -6.61 10.61 -3.93
N ARG A 83 -7.04 11.70 -3.27
CA ARG A 83 -7.92 11.66 -2.10
C ARG A 83 -9.21 10.88 -2.38
N ASN A 84 -9.88 11.19 -3.48
CA ASN A 84 -11.15 10.55 -3.83
C ASN A 84 -10.96 9.04 -4.13
N GLU A 85 -9.93 8.70 -4.86
CA GLU A 85 -9.59 7.31 -5.20
C GLU A 85 -9.14 6.53 -3.94
N PHE A 86 -8.37 7.16 -3.05
CA PHE A 86 -7.92 6.56 -1.80
C PHE A 86 -9.09 6.26 -0.85
N ILE A 87 -10.07 7.16 -0.74
CA ILE A 87 -11.31 6.91 0.02
C ILE A 87 -12.03 5.67 -0.51
N GLY A 88 -12.13 5.50 -1.81
CA GLY A 88 -12.71 4.31 -2.44
C GLY A 88 -11.97 3.02 -2.03
N LEU A 89 -10.65 3.03 -2.13
CA LEU A 89 -9.79 1.90 -1.73
C LEU A 89 -9.86 1.61 -0.22
N LEU A 90 -9.93 2.64 0.61
CA LEU A 90 -10.08 2.48 2.07
C LEU A 90 -11.42 1.83 2.41
N ASN A 91 -12.52 2.27 1.80
CA ASN A 91 -13.83 1.65 1.98
C ASN A 91 -13.83 0.18 1.51
N GLN A 92 -13.13 -0.13 0.42
CA GLN A 92 -12.97 -1.50 -0.06
C GLN A 92 -12.14 -2.33 0.93
N ALA A 93 -11.06 -1.79 1.50
CA ALA A 93 -10.25 -2.44 2.52
C ALA A 93 -11.09 -2.74 3.79
N ILE A 94 -11.95 -1.79 4.20
CA ILE A 94 -12.87 -1.97 5.33
C ILE A 94 -13.88 -3.08 5.04
N ALA A 95 -14.42 -3.14 3.82
CA ALA A 95 -15.33 -4.23 3.42
C ALA A 95 -14.63 -5.60 3.46
N PHE A 96 -13.38 -5.69 3.03
CA PHE A 96 -12.57 -6.91 3.14
C PHE A 96 -12.28 -7.30 4.60
N ALA A 97 -12.31 -6.35 5.54
CA ALA A 97 -12.19 -6.59 6.98
C ALA A 97 -13.55 -6.79 7.68
N GLU A 98 -14.57 -7.28 6.98
CA GLU A 98 -15.94 -7.47 7.52
C GLU A 98 -16.54 -6.18 8.11
N ASN A 99 -16.21 -5.02 7.55
CA ASN A 99 -16.56 -3.69 8.05
C ASN A 99 -15.97 -3.34 9.44
N LYS A 100 -14.94 -4.03 9.86
CA LYS A 100 -14.19 -3.78 11.11
C LYS A 100 -13.02 -2.83 10.82
N LYS A 101 -13.23 -1.54 11.04
CA LYS A 101 -12.24 -0.49 10.74
C LYS A 101 -10.94 -0.69 11.52
N GLU A 102 -11.03 -1.19 12.74
CA GLU A 102 -9.90 -1.50 13.63
C GLU A 102 -8.99 -2.62 13.11
N GLN A 103 -9.42 -3.36 12.10
CA GLN A 103 -8.64 -4.39 11.42
C GLN A 103 -7.98 -3.89 10.13
N VAL A 104 -8.14 -2.61 9.80
CA VAL A 104 -7.54 -1.99 8.61
C VAL A 104 -6.38 -1.10 9.02
N PHE A 105 -5.22 -1.34 8.42
CA PHE A 105 -3.99 -0.60 8.66
C PHE A 105 -3.59 0.14 7.40
N VAL A 106 -3.62 1.47 7.46
CA VAL A 106 -3.02 2.32 6.44
C VAL A 106 -1.53 2.48 6.78
N VAL A 107 -0.69 2.17 5.82
CA VAL A 107 0.77 2.30 5.97
C VAL A 107 1.22 3.52 5.20
N SER A 108 2.01 4.38 5.83
CA SER A 108 2.54 5.58 5.20
C SER A 108 3.37 5.27 3.96
N ILE A 109 3.30 6.16 2.99
CA ILE A 109 4.10 6.10 1.76
C ILE A 109 5.54 6.45 2.16
N PRO A 110 6.52 5.58 1.86
CA PRO A 110 7.93 5.88 2.13
C PRO A 110 8.44 7.04 1.28
N ASP A 111 9.30 7.87 1.85
CA ASP A 111 10.03 8.89 1.08
C ASP A 111 11.06 8.22 0.18
N TRP A 112 10.73 8.08 -1.10
CA TRP A 112 11.66 7.55 -2.09
C TRP A 112 12.75 8.55 -2.50
N GLY A 113 12.61 9.83 -2.12
CA GLY A 113 13.58 10.88 -2.38
C GLY A 113 14.96 10.60 -1.79
N VAL A 114 15.04 9.81 -0.72
CA VAL A 114 16.30 9.40 -0.09
C VAL A 114 16.97 8.19 -0.76
N THR A 115 16.35 7.62 -1.78
CA THR A 115 16.85 6.41 -2.45
C THR A 115 17.73 6.77 -3.66
N PRO A 116 18.57 5.82 -4.13
CA PRO A 116 19.34 6.00 -5.36
C PRO A 116 18.49 6.30 -6.61
N PHE A 117 17.21 5.91 -6.60
CA PHE A 117 16.26 6.17 -7.68
C PHE A 117 15.97 7.69 -7.85
N ALA A 118 16.09 8.47 -6.77
CA ALA A 118 15.91 9.92 -6.79
C ALA A 118 17.13 10.70 -7.29
N LYS A 119 18.20 10.01 -7.72
CA LYS A 119 19.41 10.68 -8.17
C LYS A 119 19.13 11.68 -9.30
N GLY A 120 19.49 12.93 -9.08
CA GLY A 120 19.28 14.04 -10.03
C GLY A 120 17.89 14.68 -9.97
N ARG A 121 17.07 14.32 -8.99
CA ARG A 121 15.77 14.94 -8.69
C ARG A 121 15.86 15.81 -7.43
N ASP A 122 14.90 16.70 -7.25
CA ASP A 122 14.78 17.50 -6.04
C ASP A 122 14.22 16.65 -4.89
N GLN A 123 15.09 16.20 -4.00
CA GLN A 123 14.73 15.35 -2.86
C GLN A 123 13.84 16.08 -1.85
N GLN A 124 14.00 17.39 -1.68
CA GLN A 124 13.19 18.17 -0.73
C GLN A 124 11.76 18.33 -1.24
N GLU A 125 11.59 18.55 -2.55
CA GLU A 125 10.25 18.62 -3.15
C GLU A 125 9.55 17.25 -3.09
N ILE A 126 10.28 16.16 -3.37
CA ILE A 126 9.73 14.80 -3.24
C ILE A 126 9.24 14.55 -1.81
N ALA A 127 10.07 14.84 -0.80
CA ALA A 127 9.70 14.65 0.62
C ALA A 127 8.43 15.44 0.97
N LYS A 128 8.36 16.70 0.59
CA LYS A 128 7.21 17.58 0.82
C LYS A 128 5.93 17.06 0.15
N GLU A 129 6.04 16.58 -1.10
CA GLU A 129 4.90 16.01 -1.80
C GLU A 129 4.45 14.68 -1.16
N ILE A 130 5.37 13.80 -0.78
CA ILE A 130 5.04 12.56 -0.06
C ILE A 130 4.37 12.86 1.29
N ASP A 131 4.82 13.86 2.03
CA ASP A 131 4.17 14.30 3.27
C ASP A 131 2.72 14.76 3.01
N ALA A 132 2.49 15.51 1.92
CA ALA A 132 1.14 15.93 1.54
C ALA A 132 0.23 14.74 1.19
N TYR A 133 0.75 13.72 0.49
CA TYR A 133 0.02 12.49 0.21
C TYR A 133 -0.24 11.68 1.48
N ASN A 134 0.72 11.60 2.39
CA ASN A 134 0.55 10.92 3.68
C ASN A 134 -0.51 11.61 4.55
N ALA A 135 -0.57 12.94 4.55
CA ALA A 135 -1.61 13.70 5.25
C ALA A 135 -3.04 13.44 4.70
N VAL A 136 -3.17 12.94 3.47
CA VAL A 136 -4.46 12.46 2.94
C VAL A 136 -4.84 11.10 3.52
N CYS A 137 -3.83 10.29 3.87
CA CYS A 137 -4.02 8.92 4.36
C CYS A 137 -4.34 8.85 5.87
N GLU A 138 -4.17 9.95 6.61
CA GLU A 138 -4.47 10.09 8.05
C GLU A 138 -5.96 10.32 8.30
#